data_db913d698e22f9f2acdb760da28d53fe
#
_entry.id   db913d698e22f9f2acdb760da28d53fe
#
_cell.length_a   1.000
_cell.length_b   1.000
_cell.length_c   1.000
_cell.angle_alpha   90.00
_cell.angle_beta   90.00
_cell.angle_gamma   90.00
#
_symmetry.space_group_name_H-M   'P 1'
#
loop_
_entity.id
_entity.type
_entity.pdbx_description
1 polymer ?
#
loop_
_entity_poly.entity_id
_entity_poly.type
_entity_poly.pdbx_seq_one_letter_code
_entity_poly.pdbx_strand_id
1 'polypeptide(L)'
;MPRLVLDLYTWCVGGVCVVGLIASVALSLMQASQWIEAHPMRARSLGIGYGCCQLCLIWVFYLGGDVPPYGALWCCLSTLCSLLCMLPKGWPHARSRGMMCYGAAVVFPLAAHASITTYHHELLHAWLEQEHAPLRAEARHVMALVLGLVWALPVFQFVS
;
A
#
# COMPACT_ATOMS: atom_id res chain seq x y z
N MET A 1 26.17 31.62 -15.49
CA MET A 1 25.94 31.82 -14.03
C MET A 1 24.45 31.77 -13.61
N PRO A 2 23.43 32.29 -14.32
CA PRO A 2 22.05 32.27 -13.82
C PRO A 2 21.45 30.86 -13.66
N ARG A 3 21.83 29.88 -14.47
CA ARG A 3 21.32 28.49 -14.36
C ARG A 3 21.74 27.80 -13.07
N LEU A 4 22.98 27.97 -12.64
CA LEU A 4 23.50 27.33 -11.44
C LEU A 4 22.75 27.78 -10.16
N VAL A 5 22.38 29.07 -10.09
CA VAL A 5 21.59 29.61 -8.98
C VAL A 5 20.17 29.05 -8.99
N LEU A 6 19.56 28.92 -10.18
CA LEU A 6 18.23 28.36 -10.35
C LEU A 6 18.21 26.86 -10.00
N ASP A 7 19.22 26.12 -10.44
CA ASP A 7 19.36 24.70 -10.12
C ASP A 7 19.53 24.47 -8.62
N LEU A 8 20.40 25.25 -7.97
CA LEU A 8 20.60 25.19 -6.52
C LEU A 8 19.29 25.50 -5.76
N TYR A 9 18.58 26.55 -6.18
CA TYR A 9 17.28 26.90 -5.59
C TYR A 9 16.27 25.75 -5.75
N THR A 10 16.17 25.15 -6.93
CA THR A 10 15.25 24.03 -7.20
C THR A 10 15.57 22.82 -6.33
N TRP A 11 16.85 22.48 -6.16
CA TRP A 11 17.28 21.39 -5.28
C TRP A 11 16.99 21.70 -3.79
N CYS A 12 17.21 22.92 -3.35
CA CYS A 12 16.89 23.33 -1.98
C CYS A 12 15.37 23.25 -1.71
N VAL A 13 14.55 23.80 -2.60
CA VAL A 13 13.08 23.76 -2.46
C VAL A 13 12.58 22.33 -2.53
N GLY A 14 13.07 21.53 -3.49
CA GLY A 14 12.74 20.11 -3.59
C GLY A 14 13.09 19.33 -2.32
N GLY A 15 14.27 19.54 -1.78
CA GLY A 15 14.71 18.92 -0.53
C GLY A 15 13.82 19.28 0.67
N VAL A 16 13.47 20.54 0.82
CA VAL A 16 12.55 21.01 1.88
C VAL A 16 11.17 20.39 1.73
N CYS A 17 10.64 20.30 0.51
CA CYS A 17 9.36 19.66 0.23
C CYS A 17 9.38 18.17 0.59
N VAL A 18 10.42 17.43 0.23
CA VAL A 18 10.58 16.02 0.56
C VAL A 18 10.67 15.81 2.08
N VAL A 19 11.48 16.60 2.78
CA VAL A 19 11.58 16.52 4.26
C VAL A 19 10.25 16.86 4.91
N GLY A 20 9.56 17.89 4.45
CA GLY A 20 8.23 18.27 4.95
C GLY A 20 7.20 17.15 4.75
N LEU A 21 7.22 16.48 3.61
CA LEU A 21 6.33 15.35 3.31
C LEU A 21 6.64 14.14 4.22
N ILE A 22 7.90 13.79 4.40
CA ILE A 22 8.33 12.71 5.30
C ILE A 22 7.89 13.02 6.75
N ALA A 23 8.13 14.25 7.23
CA ALA A 23 7.73 14.67 8.56
C ALA A 23 6.20 14.61 8.74
N SER A 24 5.43 15.06 7.75
CA SER A 24 3.97 15.00 7.77
C SER A 24 3.45 13.56 7.85
N VAL A 25 4.02 12.65 7.06
CA VAL A 25 3.68 11.21 7.11
C VAL A 25 4.03 10.63 8.47
N ALA A 26 5.21 10.90 9.01
CA ALA A 26 5.63 10.40 10.32
C ALA A 26 4.71 10.87 11.45
N LEU A 27 4.33 12.16 11.46
CA LEU A 27 3.39 12.72 12.43
C LEU A 27 2.01 12.08 12.30
N SER A 28 1.52 11.87 11.07
CA SER A 28 0.23 11.22 10.82
C SER A 28 0.20 9.77 11.31
N LEU A 29 1.29 9.02 11.10
CA LEU A 29 1.43 7.65 11.60
C LEU A 29 1.48 7.61 13.13
N MET A 30 2.19 8.55 13.76
CA MET A 30 2.24 8.66 15.22
C MET A 30 0.87 8.98 15.81
N GLN A 31 0.11 9.91 15.22
CA GLN A 31 -1.26 10.23 15.64
C GLN A 31 -2.20 9.02 15.46
N ALA A 32 -2.06 8.29 14.35
CA ALA A 32 -2.83 7.07 14.11
C ALA A 32 -2.53 6.00 15.16
N SER A 33 -1.26 5.78 15.51
CA SER A 33 -0.87 4.84 16.58
C SER A 33 -1.50 5.21 17.91
N GLN A 34 -1.39 6.48 18.33
CA GLN A 34 -2.01 6.97 19.56
C GLN A 34 -3.54 6.78 19.58
N TRP A 35 -4.19 7.03 18.43
CA TRP A 35 -5.63 6.81 18.32
C TRP A 35 -6.00 5.33 18.42
N ILE A 36 -5.23 4.44 17.81
CA ILE A 36 -5.43 2.98 17.88
C ILE A 36 -5.29 2.49 19.32
N GLU A 37 -4.25 2.96 20.04
CA GLU A 37 -4.04 2.63 21.45
C GLU A 37 -5.17 3.13 22.35
N ALA A 38 -5.71 4.32 22.07
CA ALA A 38 -6.83 4.90 22.81
C ALA A 38 -8.17 4.20 22.51
N HIS A 39 -8.35 3.64 21.31
CA HIS A 39 -9.61 3.06 20.86
C HIS A 39 -9.45 1.68 20.21
N PRO A 40 -8.86 0.69 20.89
CA PRO A 40 -8.46 -0.59 20.27
C PRO A 40 -9.64 -1.36 19.65
N MET A 41 -10.81 -1.36 20.28
CA MET A 41 -11.98 -2.07 19.77
C MET A 41 -12.53 -1.44 18.48
N ARG A 42 -12.53 -0.11 18.39
CA ARG A 42 -12.98 0.61 17.18
C ARG A 42 -11.96 0.43 16.05
N ALA A 43 -10.69 0.59 16.36
CA ALA A 43 -9.61 0.40 15.39
C ALA A 43 -9.63 -1.03 14.80
N ARG A 44 -9.80 -2.05 15.65
CA ARG A 44 -9.96 -3.44 15.22
C ARG A 44 -11.16 -3.62 14.29
N SER A 45 -12.33 -3.09 14.65
CA SER A 45 -13.54 -3.20 13.83
C SER A 45 -13.36 -2.54 12.47
N LEU A 46 -12.74 -1.35 12.44
CA LEU A 46 -12.41 -0.66 11.18
C LEU A 46 -11.41 -1.45 10.33
N GLY A 47 -10.36 -1.98 10.94
CA GLY A 47 -9.37 -2.79 10.23
C GLY A 47 -9.96 -4.07 9.63
N ILE A 48 -10.82 -4.77 10.35
CA ILE A 48 -11.54 -5.95 9.84
C ILE A 48 -12.50 -5.55 8.72
N GLY A 49 -13.30 -4.51 8.91
CA GLY A 49 -14.23 -4.00 7.89
C GLY A 49 -13.50 -3.63 6.61
N TYR A 50 -12.41 -2.86 6.73
CA TYR A 50 -11.58 -2.51 5.58
C TYR A 50 -10.98 -3.74 4.89
N GLY A 51 -10.44 -4.71 5.65
CA GLY A 51 -9.90 -5.94 5.08
C GLY A 51 -10.93 -6.77 4.31
N CYS A 52 -12.17 -6.85 4.81
CA CYS A 52 -13.25 -7.51 4.08
C CYS A 52 -13.59 -6.77 2.77
N CYS A 53 -13.71 -5.44 2.81
CA CYS A 53 -13.91 -4.64 1.60
C CYS A 53 -12.76 -4.80 0.62
N GLN A 54 -11.51 -4.84 1.11
CA GLN A 54 -10.34 -5.03 0.29
C GLN A 54 -10.35 -6.38 -0.43
N LEU A 55 -10.76 -7.47 0.23
CA LEU A 55 -10.91 -8.78 -0.43
C LEU A 55 -11.94 -8.71 -1.58
N CYS A 56 -13.06 -8.04 -1.38
CA CYS A 56 -14.04 -7.84 -2.45
C CYS A 56 -13.44 -7.02 -3.61
N LEU A 57 -12.72 -5.94 -3.32
CA LEU A 57 -12.09 -5.10 -4.34
C LEU A 57 -11.02 -5.84 -5.13
N ILE A 58 -10.22 -6.70 -4.49
CA ILE A 58 -9.23 -7.55 -5.19
C ILE A 58 -9.92 -8.38 -6.27
N TRP A 59 -11.05 -9.01 -5.95
CA TRP A 59 -11.81 -9.79 -6.91
C TRP A 59 -12.40 -8.94 -8.03
N VAL A 60 -12.94 -7.76 -7.72
CA VAL A 60 -13.47 -6.83 -8.74
C VAL A 60 -12.38 -6.42 -9.73
N PHE A 61 -11.20 -6.00 -9.25
CA PHE A 61 -10.09 -5.60 -10.11
C PHE A 61 -9.44 -6.78 -10.85
N TYR A 62 -9.41 -7.97 -10.25
CA TYR A 62 -8.98 -9.18 -10.92
C TYR A 62 -9.90 -9.53 -12.09
N LEU A 63 -11.23 -9.54 -11.87
CA LEU A 63 -12.22 -9.81 -12.94
C LEU A 63 -12.24 -8.69 -13.99
N GLY A 64 -11.96 -7.44 -13.59
CA GLY A 64 -11.75 -6.31 -14.49
C GLY A 64 -10.47 -6.44 -15.35
N GLY A 65 -9.53 -7.31 -14.96
CA GLY A 65 -8.24 -7.50 -15.63
C GLY A 65 -7.23 -6.40 -15.32
N ASP A 66 -7.45 -5.62 -14.24
CA ASP A 66 -6.53 -4.56 -13.79
C ASP A 66 -5.45 -5.11 -12.85
N VAL A 67 -5.70 -6.29 -12.25
CA VAL A 67 -4.76 -6.98 -11.36
C VAL A 67 -4.47 -8.36 -11.93
N PRO A 68 -3.18 -8.75 -12.10
CA PRO A 68 -2.81 -10.06 -12.61
C PRO A 68 -3.12 -11.15 -11.57
N PRO A 69 -3.29 -12.43 -11.99
CA PRO A 69 -3.66 -13.52 -11.08
C PRO A 69 -2.68 -13.70 -9.90
N TYR A 70 -1.38 -13.60 -10.15
CA TYR A 70 -0.37 -13.65 -9.09
C TYR A 70 -0.45 -12.44 -8.16
N GLY A 71 -0.69 -11.23 -8.70
CA GLY A 71 -0.91 -10.02 -7.91
C GLY A 71 -2.14 -10.17 -7.00
N ALA A 72 -3.25 -10.67 -7.52
CA ALA A 72 -4.47 -10.94 -6.75
C ALA A 72 -4.22 -11.98 -5.64
N LEU A 73 -3.49 -13.06 -5.94
CA LEU A 73 -3.12 -14.08 -4.95
C LEU A 73 -2.31 -13.48 -3.80
N TRP A 74 -1.26 -12.71 -4.10
CA TRP A 74 -0.42 -12.08 -3.07
C TRP A 74 -1.18 -11.04 -2.25
N CYS A 75 -2.06 -10.25 -2.89
CA CYS A 75 -2.94 -9.32 -2.18
C CYS A 75 -3.90 -10.06 -1.22
N CYS A 76 -4.52 -11.15 -1.67
CA CYS A 76 -5.38 -11.96 -0.82
C CYS A 76 -4.63 -12.54 0.38
N LEU A 77 -3.44 -13.12 0.16
CA LEU A 77 -2.60 -13.65 1.24
C LEU A 77 -2.20 -12.56 2.24
N SER A 78 -1.78 -11.39 1.75
CA SER A 78 -1.45 -10.24 2.60
C SER A 78 -2.64 -9.81 3.46
N THR A 79 -3.82 -9.67 2.84
CA THR A 79 -5.04 -9.24 3.52
C THR A 79 -5.49 -10.27 4.55
N LEU A 80 -5.50 -11.56 4.19
CA LEU A 80 -5.86 -12.65 5.12
C LEU A 80 -4.90 -12.74 6.31
N CYS A 81 -3.58 -12.64 6.07
CA CYS A 81 -2.61 -12.61 7.17
C CYS A 81 -2.85 -11.42 8.10
N SER A 82 -3.12 -10.24 7.55
CA SER A 82 -3.42 -9.04 8.34
C SER A 82 -4.71 -9.21 9.16
N LEU A 83 -5.76 -9.77 8.57
CA LEU A 83 -7.00 -10.07 9.27
C LEU A 83 -6.79 -11.08 10.40
N LEU A 84 -6.05 -12.17 10.15
CA LEU A 84 -5.72 -13.17 11.16
C LEU A 84 -4.94 -12.57 12.33
N CYS A 85 -4.04 -11.63 12.08
CA CYS A 85 -3.33 -10.91 13.14
C CYS A 85 -4.23 -9.99 13.98
N MET A 86 -5.37 -9.53 13.46
CA MET A 86 -6.33 -8.69 14.19
C MET A 86 -7.39 -9.49 14.96
N LEU A 87 -7.55 -10.80 14.69
CA LEU A 87 -8.55 -11.64 15.36
C LEU A 87 -8.35 -11.84 16.85
N PRO A 88 -7.11 -12.00 17.40
CA PRO A 88 -6.90 -12.22 18.83
C PRO A 88 -7.50 -11.13 19.70
N LYS A 89 -8.14 -11.51 20.84
CA LYS A 89 -8.80 -10.57 21.76
C LYS A 89 -7.86 -9.55 22.39
N GLY A 90 -6.54 -9.81 22.40
CA GLY A 90 -5.51 -8.92 22.96
C GLY A 90 -4.89 -7.95 21.94
N TRP A 91 -5.42 -7.85 20.72
CA TRP A 91 -4.93 -6.86 19.77
C TRP A 91 -5.21 -5.41 20.26
N PRO A 92 -4.27 -4.46 20.10
CA PRO A 92 -2.97 -4.52 19.43
C PRO A 92 -1.83 -5.07 20.28
N HIS A 93 -1.97 -5.22 21.58
CA HIS A 93 -0.91 -5.53 22.55
C HIS A 93 -0.58 -7.03 22.69
N ALA A 94 -1.24 -7.90 21.95
CA ALA A 94 -0.97 -9.34 22.03
C ALA A 94 0.47 -9.66 21.61
N ARG A 95 1.32 -9.92 22.61
CA ARG A 95 2.76 -10.24 22.52
C ARG A 95 3.08 -11.52 21.73
N SER A 96 2.07 -12.25 21.28
CA SER A 96 2.21 -13.52 20.55
C SER A 96 2.24 -13.36 19.03
N ARG A 97 2.44 -12.15 18.51
CA ARG A 97 2.70 -11.97 17.08
C ARG A 97 4.08 -12.53 16.78
N GLY A 98 4.14 -13.82 16.45
CA GLY A 98 5.38 -14.45 16.07
C GLY A 98 6.04 -13.71 14.91
N MET A 99 7.36 -13.75 14.84
CA MET A 99 8.18 -13.16 13.78
C MET A 99 7.65 -13.50 12.35
N MET A 100 6.92 -14.63 12.23
CA MET A 100 6.24 -15.04 10.99
C MET A 100 5.13 -14.06 10.53
N CYS A 101 4.35 -13.47 11.46
CA CYS A 101 3.30 -12.51 11.09
C CYS A 101 3.90 -11.21 10.54
N TYR A 102 4.99 -10.72 11.13
CA TYR A 102 5.69 -9.53 10.61
C TYR A 102 6.37 -9.82 9.28
N GLY A 103 7.01 -10.99 9.13
CA GLY A 103 7.59 -11.40 7.85
C GLY A 103 6.54 -11.47 6.73
N ALA A 104 5.41 -12.10 7.00
CA ALA A 104 4.31 -12.19 6.05
C ALA A 104 3.72 -10.80 5.71
N ALA A 105 3.61 -9.90 6.68
CA ALA A 105 3.13 -8.53 6.49
C ALA A 105 4.06 -7.64 5.66
N VAL A 106 5.30 -8.08 5.42
CA VAL A 106 6.25 -7.40 4.51
C VAL A 106 6.37 -8.13 3.18
N VAL A 107 6.57 -9.44 3.22
CA VAL A 107 6.88 -10.25 2.02
C VAL A 107 5.70 -10.28 1.05
N PHE A 108 4.49 -10.51 1.53
CA PHE A 108 3.32 -10.59 0.64
C PHE A 108 2.96 -9.27 -0.03
N PRO A 109 2.95 -8.10 0.67
CA PRO A 109 2.76 -6.82 0.00
C PRO A 109 3.86 -6.49 -1.00
N LEU A 110 5.12 -6.81 -0.71
CA LEU A 110 6.22 -6.62 -1.67
C LEU A 110 6.05 -7.48 -2.92
N ALA A 111 5.67 -8.75 -2.77
CA ALA A 111 5.38 -9.64 -3.89
C ALA A 111 4.18 -9.16 -4.71
N ALA A 112 3.12 -8.69 -4.06
CA ALA A 112 1.95 -8.10 -4.71
C ALA A 112 2.32 -6.83 -5.48
N HIS A 113 3.08 -5.92 -4.84
CA HIS A 113 3.59 -4.69 -5.45
C HIS A 113 4.40 -4.99 -6.71
N ALA A 114 5.40 -5.86 -6.60
CA ALA A 114 6.23 -6.25 -7.73
C ALA A 114 5.39 -6.85 -8.87
N SER A 115 4.46 -7.76 -8.55
CA SER A 115 3.61 -8.43 -9.54
C SER A 115 2.70 -7.44 -10.29
N ILE A 116 2.06 -6.51 -9.58
CA ILE A 116 1.18 -5.51 -10.18
C ILE A 116 1.98 -4.50 -11.02
N THR A 117 3.09 -4.00 -10.51
CA THR A 117 3.91 -3.02 -11.23
C THR A 117 4.54 -3.62 -12.49
N THR A 118 5.06 -4.86 -12.43
CA THR A 118 5.59 -5.56 -13.61
C THR A 118 4.50 -5.74 -14.66
N TYR A 119 3.32 -6.20 -14.27
CA TYR A 119 2.19 -6.38 -15.19
C TYR A 119 1.81 -5.09 -15.92
N HIS A 120 1.68 -3.97 -15.19
CA HIS A 120 1.36 -2.69 -15.82
C HIS A 120 2.50 -2.12 -16.66
N HIS A 121 3.74 -2.42 -16.30
CA HIS A 121 4.90 -2.05 -17.09
C HIS A 121 4.93 -2.80 -18.44
N GLU A 122 4.64 -4.10 -18.42
CA GLU A 122 4.52 -4.92 -19.65
C GLU A 122 3.37 -4.42 -20.54
N LEU A 123 2.22 -4.08 -19.95
CA LEU A 123 1.10 -3.48 -20.68
C LEU A 123 1.46 -2.14 -21.32
N LEU A 124 2.22 -1.30 -20.60
CA LEU A 124 2.68 -0.02 -21.12
C LEU A 124 3.65 -0.21 -22.31
N HIS A 125 4.59 -1.16 -22.21
CA HIS A 125 5.49 -1.49 -23.32
C HIS A 125 4.73 -2.01 -24.53
N ALA A 126 3.81 -2.95 -24.34
CA ALA A 126 2.97 -3.46 -25.42
C ALA A 126 2.14 -2.34 -26.09
N TRP A 127 1.67 -1.38 -25.31
CA TRP A 127 0.94 -0.21 -25.82
C TRP A 127 1.84 0.70 -26.66
N LEU A 128 3.07 0.97 -26.21
CA LEU A 128 4.05 1.79 -26.94
C LEU A 128 4.47 1.15 -28.28
N GLU A 129 4.51 -0.18 -28.34
CA GLU A 129 4.86 -0.89 -29.57
C GLU A 129 3.71 -0.96 -30.60
N GLN A 130 2.45 -0.98 -30.13
CA GLN A 130 1.28 -1.19 -30.99
C GLN A 130 0.55 0.08 -31.44
N GLU A 131 1.03 1.27 -31.10
CA GLU A 131 0.54 2.62 -31.47
C GLU A 131 -0.98 2.90 -31.33
N HIS A 132 -1.86 1.90 -31.13
CA HIS A 132 -3.32 2.05 -31.27
C HIS A 132 -4.14 1.42 -30.13
N ALA A 133 -3.55 0.77 -29.15
CA ALA A 133 -4.30 0.20 -28.03
C ALA A 133 -4.63 1.29 -26.99
N PRO A 134 -5.89 1.40 -26.50
CA PRO A 134 -6.20 2.35 -25.43
C PRO A 134 -5.41 2.00 -24.15
N LEU A 135 -4.71 2.98 -23.59
CA LEU A 135 -4.02 2.83 -22.32
C LEU A 135 -5.06 2.48 -21.23
N ARG A 136 -5.02 1.25 -20.74
CA ARG A 136 -6.06 0.73 -19.82
C ARG A 136 -5.98 1.36 -18.44
N ALA A 137 -4.78 1.70 -17.99
CA ALA A 137 -4.57 2.35 -16.71
C ALA A 137 -3.46 3.42 -16.81
N GLU A 138 -3.74 4.62 -16.35
CA GLU A 138 -2.73 5.65 -16.19
C GLU A 138 -1.90 5.38 -14.92
N ALA A 139 -0.68 5.91 -14.85
CA ALA A 139 0.22 5.75 -13.70
C ALA A 139 -0.45 6.09 -12.35
N ARG A 140 -1.34 7.09 -12.32
CA ARG A 140 -2.11 7.44 -11.12
C ARG A 140 -3.04 6.32 -10.65
N HIS A 141 -3.65 5.56 -11.56
CA HIS A 141 -4.52 4.43 -11.23
C HIS A 141 -3.71 3.27 -10.65
N VAL A 142 -2.53 2.98 -11.25
CA VAL A 142 -1.61 1.97 -10.74
C VAL A 142 -1.11 2.33 -9.33
N MET A 143 -0.74 3.60 -9.11
CA MET A 143 -0.37 4.09 -7.77
C MET A 143 -1.51 3.94 -6.76
N ALA A 144 -2.75 4.28 -7.14
CA ALA A 144 -3.91 4.15 -6.26
C ALA A 144 -4.19 2.68 -5.91
N LEU A 145 -4.09 1.75 -6.88
CA LEU A 145 -4.19 0.32 -6.66
C LEU A 145 -3.12 -0.18 -5.68
N VAL A 146 -1.86 0.18 -5.90
CA VAL A 146 -0.74 -0.25 -5.05
C VAL A 146 -0.90 0.31 -3.63
N LEU A 147 -1.18 1.59 -3.48
CA LEU A 147 -1.32 2.20 -2.15
C LEU A 147 -2.55 1.68 -1.41
N GLY A 148 -3.72 1.64 -2.07
CA GLY A 148 -4.97 1.23 -1.45
C GLY A 148 -5.08 -0.28 -1.26
N LEU A 149 -4.73 -1.08 -2.28
CA LEU A 149 -4.94 -2.53 -2.25
C LEU A 149 -3.78 -3.29 -1.62
N VAL A 150 -2.55 -2.78 -1.73
CA VAL A 150 -1.37 -3.52 -1.27
C VAL A 150 -0.90 -3.04 0.09
N TRP A 151 -0.76 -1.73 0.28
CA TRP A 151 -0.04 -1.18 1.44
C TRP A 151 -0.92 -0.67 2.57
N ALA A 152 -2.17 -0.30 2.33
CA ALA A 152 -3.01 0.34 3.36
C ALA A 152 -3.18 -0.54 4.62
N LEU A 153 -3.51 -1.82 4.46
CA LEU A 153 -3.73 -2.73 5.60
C LEU A 153 -2.43 -3.14 6.31
N PRO A 154 -1.33 -3.50 5.61
CA PRO A 154 -0.04 -3.71 6.24
C PRO A 154 0.46 -2.49 7.02
N VAL A 155 0.37 -1.28 6.47
CA VAL A 155 0.75 -0.05 7.18
C VAL A 155 -0.09 0.14 8.43
N PHE A 156 -1.41 -0.05 8.35
CA PHE A 156 -2.29 -0.01 9.52
C PHE A 156 -1.85 -1.01 10.60
N GLN A 157 -1.47 -2.21 10.19
CA GLN A 157 -0.99 -3.25 11.11
C GLN A 157 0.37 -2.91 11.75
N PHE A 158 1.29 -2.25 11.03
CA PHE A 158 2.57 -1.81 11.57
C PHE A 158 2.41 -0.67 12.58
N VAL A 159 1.45 0.23 12.35
CA VAL A 159 1.17 1.37 13.21
C VAL A 159 0.41 0.95 14.49
N SER A 160 -0.25 -0.20 14.47
CA SER A 160 -0.99 -0.77 15.61
C SER A 160 -0.09 -1.64 16.51
#